data_0c668eab9f23b2324e3656f39977a871
#
_entry.id   0c668eab9f23b2324e3656f39977a871
#
_cell.length_a   1.000
_cell.length_b   1.000
_cell.length_c   1.000
_cell.angle_alpha   90.00
_cell.angle_beta   90.00
_cell.angle_gamma   90.00
#
_symmetry.space_group_name_H-M   'P 1'
#
loop_
_entity.id
_entity.type
_entity.pdbx_description
1 polymer ?
#
loop_
_entity_poly.entity_id
_entity_poly.type
_entity_poly.pdbx_seq_one_letter_code
_entity_poly.pdbx_strand_id
1 'polypeptide(L)'
;PDAYTSNAEINKADMDAKMPAIRDIYRRYWERCRQSDAMDFDDLLVYTYVLFRDFPAVKLKYASQFQYVLVDEYQDTNHAQHAIVLQLTQEHQKVCVVGDDAQSIYSFRGANIDNILKFTKIYQNAKLFKLEQNYRSTQMIVSAANSLIEKNSEQIRKAVFSEKMKGEPIEVFNAYSDVEEGEIVGNKIIQLHCKQGYSYNDFAVLYRTNAQSRIFEEVLRKKSIPYKIYGGLSFYQRKEVKDVISYFRLAVNPHDEEAFKRVLNYPARGIGDTTLNKIVAAANAHGVSLWKVVQEPLSYGLNINKGTHAKLQGFVELIEGFIKDVQEIGRASCRERVSA
;
A
#
# COMPACT_ATOMS: atom_id res chain seq x y z
N PRO A 1 2.11 -11.67 15.45
CA PRO A 1 2.83 -11.90 16.72
C PRO A 1 4.14 -12.57 16.38
N ASP A 2 5.14 -11.78 16.44
CA ASP A 2 6.50 -12.23 16.23
C ASP A 2 7.08 -12.84 17.51
N ALA A 3 8.29 -13.36 17.43
CA ALA A 3 8.96 -14.01 18.54
C ALA A 3 9.26 -13.06 19.72
N TYR A 4 8.87 -11.80 19.65
CA TYR A 4 9.18 -10.78 20.65
C TYR A 4 8.06 -10.48 21.62
N THR A 5 6.80 -10.77 21.22
CA THR A 5 5.65 -10.51 22.07
C THR A 5 5.23 -11.82 22.73
N SER A 6 5.29 -11.88 24.05
CA SER A 6 4.86 -13.08 24.77
C SER A 6 3.38 -13.38 24.53
N ASN A 7 3.01 -14.66 24.57
CA ASN A 7 1.61 -15.05 24.45
C ASN A 7 0.71 -14.38 25.51
N ALA A 8 1.26 -14.06 26.68
CA ALA A 8 0.53 -13.37 27.75
C ALA A 8 0.25 -11.90 27.40
N GLU A 9 1.22 -11.21 26.81
CA GLU A 9 1.08 -9.81 26.37
C GLU A 9 0.09 -9.69 25.21
N ILE A 10 0.14 -10.61 24.24
CA ILE A 10 -0.82 -10.66 23.13
C ILE A 10 -2.23 -10.90 23.66
N ASN A 11 -2.43 -11.88 24.55
CA ASN A 11 -3.72 -12.15 25.14
C ASN A 11 -4.26 -10.94 25.91
N LYS A 12 -3.40 -10.24 26.64
CA LYS A 12 -3.78 -9.01 27.35
C LYS A 12 -4.20 -7.92 26.37
N ALA A 13 -3.43 -7.68 25.31
CA ALA A 13 -3.77 -6.70 24.28
C ALA A 13 -5.09 -7.02 23.58
N ASP A 14 -5.35 -8.30 23.25
CA ASP A 14 -6.60 -8.75 22.62
C ASP A 14 -7.82 -8.54 23.55
N MET A 15 -7.63 -8.79 24.85
CA MET A 15 -8.68 -8.56 25.86
C MET A 15 -8.94 -7.07 26.08
N ASP A 16 -7.89 -6.26 26.18
CA ASP A 16 -8.00 -4.80 26.32
C ASP A 16 -8.68 -4.16 25.09
N ALA A 17 -8.39 -4.68 23.89
CA ALA A 17 -9.06 -4.29 22.66
C ALA A 17 -10.49 -4.82 22.52
N LYS A 18 -10.98 -5.66 23.47
CA LYS A 18 -12.27 -6.37 23.38
C LYS A 18 -12.42 -7.25 22.13
N MET A 19 -11.33 -7.78 21.62
CA MET A 19 -11.24 -8.61 20.42
C MET A 19 -10.52 -9.94 20.71
N PRO A 20 -11.04 -10.82 21.57
CA PRO A 20 -10.31 -12.00 22.07
C PRO A 20 -9.95 -13.02 20.97
N ALA A 21 -10.61 -12.98 19.82
CA ALA A 21 -10.35 -13.88 18.70
C ALA A 21 -9.29 -13.37 17.71
N ILE A 22 -8.74 -12.15 17.88
CA ILE A 22 -7.87 -11.53 16.87
C ILE A 22 -6.60 -12.34 16.63
N ARG A 23 -6.04 -12.91 17.70
CA ARG A 23 -4.86 -13.78 17.65
C ARG A 23 -5.09 -15.05 16.80
N ASP A 24 -6.24 -15.71 16.97
CA ASP A 24 -6.54 -16.92 16.22
C ASP A 24 -6.84 -16.61 14.75
N ILE A 25 -7.47 -15.47 14.48
CA ILE A 25 -7.66 -14.94 13.13
C ILE A 25 -6.32 -14.68 12.49
N TYR A 26 -5.42 -13.97 13.17
CA TYR A 26 -4.09 -13.63 12.66
C TYR A 26 -3.26 -14.89 12.37
N ARG A 27 -3.26 -15.87 13.29
CA ARG A 27 -2.55 -17.13 13.08
C ARG A 27 -3.04 -17.86 11.82
N ARG A 28 -4.36 -17.99 11.63
CA ARG A 28 -4.95 -18.59 10.43
C ARG A 28 -4.63 -17.82 9.16
N TYR A 29 -4.65 -16.49 9.24
CA TYR A 29 -4.26 -15.61 8.14
C TYR A 29 -2.81 -15.88 7.72
N TRP A 30 -1.89 -15.86 8.66
CA TRP A 30 -0.47 -16.12 8.43
C TRP A 30 -0.21 -17.54 7.88
N GLU A 31 -0.86 -18.58 8.45
CA GLU A 31 -0.76 -19.94 7.92
C GLU A 31 -1.23 -20.02 6.46
N ARG A 32 -2.29 -19.31 6.11
CA ARG A 32 -2.79 -19.27 4.73
C ARG A 32 -1.85 -18.50 3.80
N CYS A 33 -1.26 -17.41 4.21
CA CYS A 33 -0.24 -16.72 3.43
C CYS A 33 0.92 -17.67 3.12
N ARG A 34 1.41 -18.42 4.11
CA ARG A 34 2.47 -19.41 3.91
C ARG A 34 2.08 -20.54 2.96
N GLN A 35 0.85 -21.08 3.08
CA GLN A 35 0.36 -22.13 2.18
C GLN A 35 0.24 -21.66 0.73
N SER A 36 0.01 -20.36 0.54
CA SER A 36 -0.14 -19.71 -0.76
C SER A 36 1.17 -19.12 -1.30
N ASP A 37 2.32 -19.34 -0.62
CA ASP A 37 3.61 -18.69 -0.94
C ASP A 37 3.46 -17.17 -1.16
N ALA A 38 2.69 -16.52 -0.29
CA ALA A 38 2.36 -15.11 -0.35
C ALA A 38 2.82 -14.37 0.90
N MET A 39 3.16 -13.10 0.73
CA MET A 39 3.47 -12.14 1.79
C MET A 39 2.59 -10.92 1.63
N ASP A 40 2.13 -10.35 2.72
CA ASP A 40 1.52 -9.01 2.69
C ASP A 40 2.59 -7.90 2.80
N PHE A 41 2.16 -6.63 2.77
CA PHE A 41 3.09 -5.51 2.85
C PHE A 41 3.82 -5.41 4.19
N ASP A 42 3.17 -5.82 5.27
CA ASP A 42 3.78 -5.82 6.60
C ASP A 42 4.83 -6.95 6.71
N ASP A 43 4.56 -8.11 6.12
CA ASP A 43 5.51 -9.21 6.03
C ASP A 43 6.81 -8.80 5.33
N LEU A 44 6.73 -8.01 4.25
CA LEU A 44 7.91 -7.51 3.53
C LEU A 44 8.84 -6.71 4.46
N LEU A 45 8.27 -5.88 5.33
CA LEU A 45 9.04 -5.09 6.30
C LEU A 45 9.56 -5.97 7.43
N VAL A 46 8.69 -6.79 8.03
CA VAL A 46 9.04 -7.63 9.18
C VAL A 46 10.10 -8.66 8.80
N TYR A 47 9.93 -9.36 7.67
CA TYR A 47 10.94 -10.35 7.23
C TYR A 47 12.25 -9.70 6.79
N THR A 48 12.23 -8.50 6.21
CA THR A 48 13.47 -7.77 5.93
C THR A 48 14.21 -7.42 7.22
N TYR A 49 13.48 -6.92 8.23
CA TYR A 49 14.06 -6.65 9.55
C TYR A 49 14.66 -7.91 10.19
N VAL A 50 13.91 -9.03 10.20
CA VAL A 50 14.34 -10.32 10.74
C VAL A 50 15.55 -10.86 9.97
N LEU A 51 15.52 -10.77 8.64
CA LEU A 51 16.63 -11.20 7.78
C LEU A 51 17.94 -10.49 8.13
N PHE A 52 17.89 -9.17 8.30
CA PHE A 52 19.08 -8.40 8.66
C PHE A 52 19.54 -8.64 10.09
N ARG A 53 18.61 -8.92 11.01
CA ARG A 53 18.92 -9.23 12.40
C ARG A 53 19.57 -10.60 12.56
N ASP A 54 19.00 -11.63 11.93
CA ASP A 54 19.36 -13.03 12.16
C ASP A 54 20.44 -13.53 11.20
N PHE A 55 20.66 -12.83 10.08
CA PHE A 55 21.65 -13.18 9.07
C PHE A 55 22.66 -12.05 8.83
N PRO A 56 23.67 -11.88 9.68
CA PRO A 56 24.63 -10.78 9.58
C PRO A 56 25.36 -10.69 8.24
N ALA A 57 25.62 -11.83 7.58
CA ALA A 57 26.25 -11.85 6.26
C ALA A 57 25.38 -11.17 5.19
N VAL A 58 24.05 -11.36 5.26
CA VAL A 58 23.12 -10.71 4.35
C VAL A 58 23.06 -9.22 4.65
N LYS A 59 22.95 -8.84 5.92
CA LYS A 59 22.99 -7.42 6.34
C LYS A 59 24.25 -6.74 5.83
N LEU A 60 25.43 -7.34 6.04
CA LEU A 60 26.72 -6.80 5.62
C LEU A 60 26.80 -6.63 4.10
N LYS A 61 26.29 -7.61 3.34
CA LYS A 61 26.22 -7.51 1.87
C LYS A 61 25.47 -6.25 1.42
N TYR A 62 24.27 -6.00 1.95
CA TYR A 62 23.48 -4.84 1.53
C TYR A 62 24.00 -3.53 2.14
N ALA A 63 24.48 -3.52 3.37
CA ALA A 63 25.09 -2.35 3.99
C ALA A 63 26.37 -1.89 3.25
N SER A 64 27.17 -2.84 2.73
CA SER A 64 28.33 -2.49 1.91
C SER A 64 27.97 -2.08 0.48
N GLN A 65 26.88 -2.61 -0.07
CA GLN A 65 26.38 -2.23 -1.38
C GLN A 65 25.81 -0.80 -1.39
N PHE A 66 25.03 -0.44 -0.37
CA PHE A 66 24.40 0.87 -0.22
C PHE A 66 25.29 1.79 0.59
N GLN A 67 26.25 2.44 -0.09
CA GLN A 67 27.21 3.34 0.56
C GLN A 67 26.55 4.62 1.14
N TYR A 68 25.42 5.03 0.61
CA TYR A 68 24.62 6.16 1.08
C TYR A 68 23.14 5.73 1.10
N VAL A 69 22.45 6.08 2.18
CA VAL A 69 21.02 5.83 2.33
C VAL A 69 20.30 7.17 2.44
N LEU A 70 19.42 7.46 1.51
CA LEU A 70 18.62 8.66 1.49
C LEU A 70 17.15 8.26 1.67
N VAL A 71 16.49 8.87 2.65
CA VAL A 71 15.09 8.57 2.98
C VAL A 71 14.29 9.85 2.91
N ASP A 72 13.24 9.85 2.09
CA ASP A 72 12.28 10.94 1.99
C ASP A 72 11.05 10.66 2.86
N GLU A 73 10.28 11.71 3.19
CA GLU A 73 9.08 11.65 4.02
C GLU A 73 9.30 10.87 5.35
N TYR A 74 10.44 11.13 5.99
CA TYR A 74 10.88 10.32 7.15
C TYR A 74 9.94 10.41 8.35
N GLN A 75 9.14 11.46 8.47
CA GLN A 75 8.11 11.62 9.52
C GLN A 75 7.00 10.57 9.43
N ASP A 76 6.82 9.94 8.25
CA ASP A 76 5.79 8.93 8.00
C ASP A 76 6.30 7.49 8.15
N THR A 77 7.58 7.32 8.53
CA THR A 77 8.16 5.99 8.74
C THR A 77 7.62 5.32 9.99
N ASN A 78 7.30 4.02 9.88
CA ASN A 78 6.97 3.18 11.03
C ASN A 78 8.23 2.63 11.70
N HIS A 79 8.03 1.93 12.82
CA HIS A 79 9.15 1.38 13.60
C HIS A 79 9.99 0.37 12.81
N ALA A 80 9.37 -0.50 12.01
CA ALA A 80 10.10 -1.51 11.22
C ALA A 80 10.95 -0.86 10.14
N GLN A 81 10.41 0.12 9.40
CA GLN A 81 11.14 0.90 8.39
C GLN A 81 12.34 1.61 9.01
N HIS A 82 12.13 2.29 10.14
CA HIS A 82 13.21 2.95 10.88
C HIS A 82 14.30 1.95 11.30
N ALA A 83 13.93 0.79 11.86
CA ALA A 83 14.87 -0.25 12.27
C ALA A 83 15.67 -0.82 11.10
N ILE A 84 15.07 -0.99 9.91
CA ILE A 84 15.77 -1.41 8.70
C ILE A 84 16.81 -0.38 8.29
N VAL A 85 16.47 0.92 8.30
CA VAL A 85 17.40 2.01 8.00
C VAL A 85 18.58 1.99 8.97
N LEU A 86 18.32 1.83 10.27
CA LEU A 86 19.37 1.73 11.29
C LEU A 86 20.32 0.55 11.01
N GLN A 87 19.79 -0.64 10.71
CA GLN A 87 20.59 -1.82 10.43
C GLN A 87 21.49 -1.66 9.19
N LEU A 88 20.99 -0.98 8.16
CA LEU A 88 21.76 -0.71 6.95
C LEU A 88 22.88 0.32 7.16
N THR A 89 22.66 1.31 8.04
CA THR A 89 23.54 2.47 8.17
C THR A 89 24.42 2.45 9.41
N GLN A 90 24.22 1.48 10.29
CA GLN A 90 24.90 1.38 11.60
C GLN A 90 26.42 1.50 11.51
N GLU A 91 27.04 0.90 10.50
CA GLU A 91 28.50 0.85 10.37
C GLU A 91 29.07 2.12 9.70
N HIS A 92 28.48 2.56 8.61
CA HIS A 92 29.03 3.66 7.81
C HIS A 92 28.43 5.04 8.16
N GLN A 93 27.28 5.09 8.82
CA GLN A 93 26.58 6.29 9.27
C GLN A 93 26.27 7.32 8.14
N LYS A 94 26.36 6.91 6.88
CA LYS A 94 26.11 7.77 5.72
C LYS A 94 24.63 7.73 5.37
N VAL A 95 23.84 8.47 6.13
CA VAL A 95 22.40 8.56 5.97
C VAL A 95 21.96 10.01 5.87
N CYS A 96 21.03 10.28 4.97
CA CYS A 96 20.35 11.56 4.86
C CYS A 96 18.86 11.33 4.92
N VAL A 97 18.16 11.99 5.83
CA VAL A 97 16.71 11.93 5.92
C VAL A 97 16.12 13.29 5.62
N VAL A 98 15.07 13.30 4.84
CA VAL A 98 14.28 14.48 4.52
C VAL A 98 12.87 14.27 5.03
N GLY A 99 12.25 15.28 5.58
CA GLY A 99 10.89 15.20 6.07
C GLY A 99 10.39 16.49 6.67
N ASP A 100 9.12 16.54 6.93
CA ASP A 100 8.43 17.66 7.55
C ASP A 100 7.56 17.15 8.71
N ASP A 101 8.01 17.37 9.93
CA ASP A 101 7.31 16.99 11.15
C ASP A 101 5.88 17.56 11.22
N ALA A 102 5.64 18.71 10.62
CA ALA A 102 4.32 19.33 10.52
C ALA A 102 3.34 18.52 9.63
N GLN A 103 3.86 17.67 8.75
CA GLN A 103 3.08 16.83 7.84
C GLN A 103 2.93 15.37 8.34
N SER A 104 3.33 15.05 9.57
CA SER A 104 3.19 13.72 10.15
C SER A 104 1.72 13.43 10.49
N ILE A 105 0.97 12.90 9.53
CA ILE A 105 -0.48 12.64 9.64
C ILE A 105 -0.83 11.15 9.52
N TYR A 106 0.15 10.24 9.47
CA TYR A 106 -0.03 8.81 9.30
C TYR A 106 0.18 7.97 10.58
N SER A 107 0.06 8.58 11.75
CA SER A 107 0.16 7.85 13.04
C SER A 107 -0.84 6.69 13.14
N PHE A 108 -2.04 6.83 12.58
CA PHE A 108 -3.05 5.77 12.51
C PHE A 108 -2.65 4.57 11.62
N ARG A 109 -1.59 4.70 10.82
CA ARG A 109 -0.95 3.63 10.04
C ARG A 109 0.37 3.16 10.63
N GLY A 110 0.66 3.54 11.90
CA GLY A 110 1.87 3.14 12.60
C GLY A 110 3.09 4.04 12.35
N ALA A 111 2.93 5.18 11.66
CA ALA A 111 4.01 6.16 11.56
C ALA A 111 4.37 6.70 12.96
N ASN A 112 5.66 6.89 13.19
CA ASN A 112 6.17 7.39 14.47
C ASN A 112 7.01 8.65 14.24
N ILE A 113 6.46 9.79 14.64
CA ILE A 113 7.10 11.10 14.53
C ILE A 113 8.44 11.19 15.29
N ASP A 114 8.60 10.39 16.35
CA ASP A 114 9.85 10.30 17.10
C ASP A 114 11.05 9.91 16.23
N ASN A 115 10.83 9.19 15.14
CA ASN A 115 11.90 8.80 14.23
C ASN A 115 12.63 10.01 13.66
N ILE A 116 11.90 11.08 13.29
CA ILE A 116 12.50 12.32 12.81
C ILE A 116 12.92 13.25 13.94
N LEU A 117 12.10 13.41 14.99
CA LEU A 117 12.41 14.30 16.11
C LEU A 117 13.64 13.87 16.91
N LYS A 118 13.88 12.57 17.01
CA LYS A 118 15.01 11.99 17.75
C LYS A 118 16.18 11.59 16.88
N PHE A 119 16.14 11.88 15.57
CA PHE A 119 17.17 11.46 14.62
C PHE A 119 18.60 11.88 15.03
N THR A 120 18.78 13.13 15.45
CA THR A 120 20.09 13.66 15.88
C THR A 120 20.59 13.04 17.20
N LYS A 121 19.71 12.41 17.99
CA LYS A 121 20.11 11.67 19.19
C LYS A 121 20.68 10.30 18.84
N ILE A 122 20.22 9.73 17.73
CA ILE A 122 20.67 8.41 17.23
C ILE A 122 21.97 8.59 16.44
N TYR A 123 21.99 9.56 15.53
CA TYR A 123 23.16 9.89 14.72
C TYR A 123 23.81 11.17 15.28
N GLN A 124 24.73 11.01 16.23
CA GLN A 124 25.30 12.11 17.01
C GLN A 124 26.03 13.16 16.16
N ASN A 125 26.55 12.76 14.99
CA ASN A 125 27.24 13.66 14.04
C ASN A 125 26.31 14.24 12.96
N ALA A 126 24.99 14.00 13.04
CA ALA A 126 24.06 14.51 12.08
C ALA A 126 23.96 16.03 12.12
N LYS A 127 23.95 16.65 10.94
CA LYS A 127 23.72 18.08 10.79
C LYS A 127 22.28 18.31 10.38
N LEU A 128 21.60 19.19 11.09
CA LEU A 128 20.23 19.58 10.79
C LEU A 128 20.25 20.84 9.88
N PHE A 129 19.61 20.71 8.72
CA PHE A 129 19.36 21.83 7.81
C PHE A 129 17.85 22.08 7.76
N LYS A 130 17.45 23.35 7.89
CA LYS A 130 16.05 23.77 7.80
C LYS A 130 15.81 24.43 6.45
N LEU A 131 14.86 23.91 5.69
CA LEU A 131 14.41 24.49 4.43
C LEU A 131 13.18 25.35 4.73
N GLU A 132 13.38 26.63 4.98
CA GLU A 132 12.34 27.54 5.45
C GLU A 132 11.66 28.32 4.32
N GLN A 133 12.29 28.42 3.14
CA GLN A 133 11.69 29.11 2.00
C GLN A 133 10.69 28.22 1.27
N ASN A 134 9.44 28.67 1.18
CA ASN A 134 8.38 28.02 0.44
C ASN A 134 8.25 28.65 -0.96
N TYR A 135 8.50 27.83 -1.99
CA TYR A 135 8.43 28.23 -3.39
C TYR A 135 7.07 27.95 -4.05
N ARG A 136 6.18 27.23 -3.36
CA ARG A 136 4.89 26.79 -3.90
C ARG A 136 3.80 27.82 -3.71
N SER A 137 3.64 28.33 -2.49
CA SER A 137 2.47 29.05 -2.04
C SER A 137 2.71 30.55 -1.89
N THR A 138 1.64 31.34 -1.95
CA THR A 138 1.64 32.76 -1.63
C THR A 138 1.83 33.00 -0.13
N GLN A 139 2.17 34.22 0.26
CA GLN A 139 2.43 34.59 1.66
C GLN A 139 1.19 34.35 2.56
N MET A 140 -0.01 34.61 2.06
CA MET A 140 -1.25 34.40 2.85
C MET A 140 -1.43 32.92 3.22
N ILE A 141 -1.18 32.00 2.29
CA ILE A 141 -1.27 30.56 2.54
C ILE A 141 -0.21 30.12 3.56
N VAL A 142 1.03 30.56 3.37
CA VAL A 142 2.15 30.22 4.27
C VAL A 142 1.90 30.76 5.68
N SER A 143 1.43 32.02 5.79
CA SER A 143 1.10 32.62 7.09
C SER A 143 0.00 31.87 7.83
N ALA A 144 -1.06 31.45 7.12
CA ALA A 144 -2.12 30.67 7.71
C ALA A 144 -1.66 29.27 8.18
N ALA A 145 -0.79 28.62 7.37
CA ALA A 145 -0.19 27.33 7.73
C ALA A 145 0.71 27.46 8.98
N ASN A 146 1.55 28.49 9.06
CA ASN A 146 2.38 28.75 10.22
C ASN A 146 1.53 28.96 11.48
N SER A 147 0.48 29.78 11.40
CA SER A 147 -0.43 30.05 12.53
C SER A 147 -1.14 28.78 13.03
N LEU A 148 -1.41 27.83 12.13
CA LEU A 148 -1.98 26.55 12.50
C LEU A 148 -0.96 25.67 13.23
N ILE A 149 0.24 25.53 12.66
CA ILE A 149 1.25 24.59 13.16
C ILE A 149 1.93 25.09 14.46
N GLU A 150 1.97 26.40 14.71
CA GLU A 150 2.48 26.97 15.97
C GLU A 150 1.79 26.39 17.23
N LYS A 151 0.58 25.87 17.08
CA LYS A 151 -0.19 25.24 18.17
C LYS A 151 0.35 23.85 18.56
N ASN A 152 1.20 23.23 17.74
CA ASN A 152 1.82 21.96 18.06
C ASN A 152 2.95 22.15 19.06
N SER A 153 2.94 21.39 20.15
CA SER A 153 3.98 21.43 21.18
C SER A 153 5.25 20.68 20.76
N GLU A 154 5.08 19.59 20.02
CA GLU A 154 6.17 18.71 19.59
C GLU A 154 6.48 18.98 18.11
N GLN A 155 7.51 19.80 17.88
CA GLN A 155 7.93 20.15 16.51
C GLN A 155 9.38 20.62 16.44
N ILE A 156 9.97 20.51 15.28
CA ILE A 156 11.23 21.19 14.93
C ILE A 156 10.87 22.62 14.54
N ARG A 157 11.09 23.57 15.45
CA ARG A 157 10.74 24.98 15.20
C ARG A 157 11.43 25.49 13.94
N LYS A 158 10.65 26.02 13.01
CA LYS A 158 11.08 26.63 11.76
C LYS A 158 10.16 27.82 11.44
N ALA A 159 10.70 28.82 10.74
CA ALA A 159 9.94 29.99 10.30
C ALA A 159 9.78 29.93 8.79
N VAL A 160 8.76 29.21 8.31
CA VAL A 160 8.51 29.08 6.89
C VAL A 160 8.04 30.42 6.32
N PHE A 161 8.66 30.88 5.23
CA PHE A 161 8.32 32.13 4.56
C PHE A 161 8.21 31.95 3.04
N SER A 162 7.55 32.90 2.37
CA SER A 162 7.46 32.92 0.90
C SER A 162 7.82 34.30 0.39
N GLU A 163 8.63 34.33 -0.67
CA GLU A 163 8.96 35.57 -1.41
C GLU A 163 7.96 35.84 -2.54
N LYS A 164 6.99 35.00 -2.74
CA LYS A 164 5.90 35.22 -3.70
C LYS A 164 5.03 36.40 -3.27
N MET A 165 4.15 36.83 -4.17
CA MET A 165 3.16 37.87 -3.88
C MET A 165 2.34 37.49 -2.61
N LYS A 166 1.73 38.54 -2.02
CA LYS A 166 0.86 38.35 -0.83
C LYS A 166 -0.24 37.31 -1.06
N GLY A 167 -0.85 37.31 -2.25
CA GLY A 167 -1.94 36.43 -2.61
C GLY A 167 -3.30 36.89 -2.04
N GLU A 168 -4.35 36.23 -2.46
CA GLU A 168 -5.71 36.46 -1.99
C GLU A 168 -5.91 35.88 -0.58
N PRO A 169 -6.78 36.46 0.24
CA PRO A 169 -7.18 35.90 1.51
C PRO A 169 -7.82 34.51 1.36
N ILE A 170 -7.66 33.67 2.40
CA ILE A 170 -8.39 32.40 2.49
C ILE A 170 -9.83 32.70 2.82
N GLU A 171 -10.76 32.23 1.99
CA GLU A 171 -12.20 32.35 2.21
C GLU A 171 -12.72 31.07 2.89
N VAL A 172 -13.59 31.22 3.87
CA VAL A 172 -14.26 30.12 4.59
C VAL A 172 -15.76 30.22 4.35
N PHE A 173 -16.34 29.14 3.84
CA PHE A 173 -17.78 29.03 3.61
C PHE A 173 -18.36 27.95 4.52
N ASN A 174 -19.49 28.27 5.16
CA ASN A 174 -20.28 27.30 5.92
C ASN A 174 -21.44 26.84 5.04
N ALA A 175 -21.57 25.54 4.83
CA ALA A 175 -22.71 24.95 4.13
C ALA A 175 -23.63 24.21 5.12
N TYR A 176 -24.94 24.24 4.88
CA TYR A 176 -25.94 23.53 5.69
C TYR A 176 -26.14 22.07 5.22
N SER A 177 -25.67 21.75 4.02
CA SER A 177 -25.76 20.41 3.46
C SER A 177 -24.60 20.14 2.50
N ASP A 178 -24.36 18.86 2.20
CA ASP A 178 -23.41 18.40 1.20
C ASP A 178 -23.76 18.90 -0.21
N VAL A 179 -25.05 19.01 -0.52
CA VAL A 179 -25.51 19.57 -1.80
C VAL A 179 -25.13 21.04 -1.92
N GLU A 180 -25.36 21.83 -0.87
CA GLU A 180 -24.97 23.24 -0.83
C GLU A 180 -23.47 23.41 -0.92
N GLU A 181 -22.67 22.56 -0.22
CA GLU A 181 -21.21 22.53 -0.33
C GLU A 181 -20.77 22.35 -1.78
N GLY A 182 -21.35 21.35 -2.47
CA GLY A 182 -21.07 21.10 -3.89
C GLY A 182 -21.42 22.30 -4.77
N GLU A 183 -22.59 22.93 -4.56
CA GLU A 183 -23.03 24.10 -5.34
C GLU A 183 -22.10 25.31 -5.11
N ILE A 184 -21.67 25.58 -3.86
CA ILE A 184 -20.73 26.65 -3.54
C ILE A 184 -19.43 26.44 -4.30
N VAL A 185 -18.86 25.23 -4.25
CA VAL A 185 -17.61 24.90 -4.95
C VAL A 185 -17.76 25.03 -6.46
N GLY A 186 -18.82 24.45 -7.04
CA GLY A 186 -19.05 24.51 -8.49
C GLY A 186 -19.26 25.95 -8.98
N ASN A 187 -19.99 26.78 -8.23
CA ASN A 187 -20.20 28.19 -8.56
C ASN A 187 -18.90 29.00 -8.45
N LYS A 188 -18.07 28.72 -7.44
CA LYS A 188 -16.78 29.42 -7.27
C LYS A 188 -15.81 29.07 -8.43
N ILE A 189 -15.78 27.82 -8.88
CA ILE A 189 -14.97 27.41 -10.04
C ILE A 189 -15.42 28.16 -11.30
N ILE A 190 -16.73 28.20 -11.59
CA ILE A 190 -17.24 28.95 -12.73
C ILE A 190 -16.92 30.43 -12.62
N GLN A 191 -17.12 31.02 -11.47
CA GLN A 191 -16.83 32.43 -11.24
C GLN A 191 -15.36 32.77 -11.55
N LEU A 192 -14.43 31.97 -11.04
CA LEU A 192 -13.00 32.19 -11.24
C LEU A 192 -12.59 31.91 -12.69
N HIS A 193 -13.12 30.87 -13.30
CA HIS A 193 -12.90 30.57 -14.71
C HIS A 193 -13.37 31.71 -15.62
N CYS A 194 -14.61 32.18 -15.44
CA CYS A 194 -15.18 33.23 -16.30
C CYS A 194 -14.63 34.64 -16.05
N LYS A 195 -14.35 34.99 -14.77
CA LYS A 195 -13.94 36.35 -14.43
C LYS A 195 -12.43 36.56 -14.44
N GLN A 196 -11.66 35.53 -14.09
CA GLN A 196 -10.20 35.63 -13.92
C GLN A 196 -9.43 34.82 -14.97
N GLY A 197 -10.12 34.07 -15.84
CA GLY A 197 -9.51 33.33 -16.93
C GLY A 197 -8.73 32.06 -16.51
N TYR A 198 -8.96 31.54 -15.28
CA TYR A 198 -8.34 30.30 -14.86
C TYR A 198 -8.78 29.12 -15.73
N SER A 199 -7.85 28.25 -16.08
CA SER A 199 -8.15 26.97 -16.69
C SER A 199 -8.79 26.01 -15.69
N TYR A 200 -9.65 25.10 -16.13
CA TYR A 200 -10.17 24.05 -15.24
C TYR A 200 -9.08 23.16 -14.63
N ASN A 201 -7.90 23.08 -15.25
CA ASN A 201 -6.75 22.37 -14.70
C ASN A 201 -6.07 23.08 -13.52
N ASP A 202 -6.40 24.35 -13.27
CA ASP A 202 -5.83 25.13 -12.17
C ASP A 202 -6.58 24.90 -10.83
N PHE A 203 -7.66 24.11 -10.86
CA PHE A 203 -8.47 23.82 -9.68
C PHE A 203 -8.22 22.42 -9.16
N ALA A 204 -8.19 22.28 -7.85
CA ALA A 204 -8.22 20.99 -7.15
C ALA A 204 -9.25 21.04 -6.01
N VAL A 205 -10.09 20.02 -5.91
CA VAL A 205 -11.01 19.84 -4.80
C VAL A 205 -10.50 18.70 -3.93
N LEU A 206 -10.19 19.01 -2.66
CA LEU A 206 -9.71 18.04 -1.68
C LEU A 206 -10.82 17.72 -0.70
N TYR A 207 -11.01 16.46 -0.37
CA TYR A 207 -12.01 15.98 0.58
C TYR A 207 -11.45 14.90 1.51
N ARG A 208 -12.06 14.71 2.66
CA ARG A 208 -11.56 13.79 3.69
C ARG A 208 -11.82 12.33 3.37
N THR A 209 -12.95 11.99 2.76
CA THR A 209 -13.38 10.63 2.46
C THR A 209 -13.86 10.50 1.03
N ASN A 210 -13.65 9.34 0.41
CA ASN A 210 -14.11 9.09 -0.96
C ASN A 210 -15.63 9.21 -1.14
N ALA A 211 -16.40 9.04 -0.06
CA ALA A 211 -17.85 9.19 -0.12
C ALA A 211 -18.28 10.63 -0.49
N GLN A 212 -17.49 11.63 -0.09
CA GLN A 212 -17.75 13.04 -0.38
C GLN A 212 -17.58 13.38 -1.87
N SER A 213 -16.80 12.61 -2.63
CA SER A 213 -16.60 12.88 -4.06
C SER A 213 -17.90 12.87 -4.86
N ARG A 214 -18.88 12.05 -4.46
CA ARG A 214 -20.12 11.85 -5.20
C ARG A 214 -20.89 13.15 -5.44
N ILE A 215 -21.03 14.01 -4.42
CA ILE A 215 -21.76 15.25 -4.55
C ILE A 215 -21.03 16.23 -5.48
N PHE A 216 -19.70 16.31 -5.38
CA PHE A 216 -18.90 17.13 -6.29
C PHE A 216 -19.02 16.64 -7.73
N GLU A 217 -18.96 15.32 -7.98
CA GLU A 217 -19.16 14.76 -9.32
C GLU A 217 -20.51 15.13 -9.92
N GLU A 218 -21.58 15.01 -9.11
CA GLU A 218 -22.93 15.32 -9.53
C GLU A 218 -23.07 16.79 -9.92
N VAL A 219 -22.57 17.69 -9.07
CA VAL A 219 -22.63 19.15 -9.32
C VAL A 219 -21.76 19.56 -10.48
N LEU A 220 -20.51 19.06 -10.59
CA LEU A 220 -19.62 19.38 -11.68
C LEU A 220 -20.18 18.91 -13.03
N ARG A 221 -20.81 17.71 -13.06
CA ARG A 221 -21.50 17.19 -14.25
C ARG A 221 -22.69 18.05 -14.64
N LYS A 222 -23.54 18.40 -13.67
CA LYS A 222 -24.70 19.27 -13.86
C LYS A 222 -24.32 20.64 -14.44
N LYS A 223 -23.17 21.15 -14.04
CA LYS A 223 -22.62 22.45 -14.50
C LYS A 223 -21.71 22.32 -15.74
N SER A 224 -21.58 21.12 -16.33
CA SER A 224 -20.71 20.84 -17.46
C SER A 224 -19.23 21.22 -17.24
N ILE A 225 -18.76 21.14 -16.00
CA ILE A 225 -17.37 21.37 -15.62
C ILE A 225 -16.61 20.05 -15.83
N PRO A 226 -15.55 20.01 -16.65
CA PRO A 226 -14.73 18.81 -16.79
C PRO A 226 -13.97 18.53 -15.50
N TYR A 227 -13.91 17.26 -15.09
CA TYR A 227 -13.21 16.87 -13.87
C TYR A 227 -12.53 15.51 -14.03
N LYS A 228 -11.54 15.24 -13.16
CA LYS A 228 -10.88 13.95 -13.02
C LYS A 228 -10.81 13.59 -11.55
N ILE A 229 -11.21 12.35 -11.21
CA ILE A 229 -11.12 11.85 -9.84
C ILE A 229 -9.83 11.06 -9.71
N TYR A 230 -9.08 11.38 -8.67
CA TYR A 230 -7.91 10.60 -8.25
C TYR A 230 -8.32 9.73 -7.05
N GLY A 231 -7.97 8.45 -7.09
CA GLY A 231 -8.37 7.46 -6.07
C GLY A 231 -9.71 6.76 -6.35
N GLY A 232 -10.37 7.03 -7.49
CA GLY A 232 -11.52 6.27 -7.98
C GLY A 232 -11.14 4.86 -8.46
N LEU A 233 -12.14 4.10 -8.97
CA LEU A 233 -11.92 2.75 -9.51
C LEU A 233 -10.85 2.78 -10.62
N SER A 234 -9.64 2.33 -10.28
CA SER A 234 -8.53 2.20 -11.22
C SER A 234 -8.89 1.25 -12.37
N PHE A 235 -8.27 1.43 -13.56
CA PHE A 235 -8.33 0.47 -14.65
C PHE A 235 -8.11 -0.97 -14.17
N TYR A 236 -7.16 -1.18 -13.27
CA TYR A 236 -6.85 -2.49 -12.66
C TYR A 236 -7.94 -3.04 -11.74
N GLN A 237 -8.93 -2.25 -11.35
CA GLN A 237 -10.08 -2.69 -10.55
C GLN A 237 -11.25 -3.17 -11.39
N ARG A 238 -11.23 -2.98 -12.71
CA ARG A 238 -12.22 -3.52 -13.62
C ARG A 238 -12.20 -5.05 -13.58
N LYS A 239 -13.41 -5.66 -13.63
CA LYS A 239 -13.56 -7.10 -13.52
C LYS A 239 -12.71 -7.86 -14.53
N GLU A 240 -12.78 -7.48 -15.79
CA GLU A 240 -12.09 -8.11 -16.93
C GLU A 240 -10.57 -8.03 -16.75
N VAL A 241 -10.07 -6.89 -16.30
CA VAL A 241 -8.64 -6.68 -16.05
C VAL A 241 -8.16 -7.56 -14.88
N LYS A 242 -8.94 -7.64 -13.79
CA LYS A 242 -8.64 -8.53 -12.66
C LYS A 242 -8.64 -10.00 -13.07
N ASP A 243 -9.54 -10.40 -13.97
CA ASP A 243 -9.60 -11.78 -14.46
C ASP A 243 -8.31 -12.14 -15.22
N VAL A 244 -7.85 -11.27 -16.13
CA VAL A 244 -6.60 -11.46 -16.88
C VAL A 244 -5.38 -11.45 -15.96
N ILE A 245 -5.31 -10.46 -15.06
CA ILE A 245 -4.20 -10.37 -14.07
C ILE A 245 -4.14 -11.63 -13.21
N SER A 246 -5.28 -12.24 -12.85
CA SER A 246 -5.29 -13.46 -12.05
C SER A 246 -4.65 -14.64 -12.78
N TYR A 247 -4.75 -14.74 -14.10
CA TYR A 247 -3.98 -15.72 -14.87
C TYR A 247 -2.47 -15.46 -14.81
N PHE A 248 -2.04 -14.20 -14.92
CA PHE A 248 -0.62 -13.86 -14.79
C PHE A 248 -0.10 -14.13 -13.38
N ARG A 249 -0.91 -13.87 -12.36
CA ARG A 249 -0.56 -14.18 -10.96
C ARG A 249 -0.33 -15.69 -10.78
N LEU A 250 -1.21 -16.54 -11.33
CA LEU A 250 -1.04 -18.01 -11.27
C LEU A 250 0.17 -18.48 -12.08
N ALA A 251 0.51 -17.85 -13.19
CA ALA A 251 1.70 -18.21 -13.96
C ALA A 251 3.00 -17.94 -13.16
N VAL A 252 2.99 -16.94 -12.27
CA VAL A 252 4.13 -16.61 -11.42
C VAL A 252 4.07 -17.36 -10.08
N ASN A 253 2.90 -17.44 -9.47
CA ASN A 253 2.66 -18.15 -8.21
C ASN A 253 1.38 -18.99 -8.31
N PRO A 254 1.45 -20.30 -8.64
CA PRO A 254 0.28 -21.15 -8.77
C PRO A 254 -0.44 -21.41 -7.42
N HIS A 255 0.21 -21.09 -6.29
CA HIS A 255 -0.37 -21.24 -4.95
C HIS A 255 -1.25 -20.05 -4.52
N ASP A 256 -1.38 -19.02 -5.38
CA ASP A 256 -2.25 -17.87 -5.13
C ASP A 256 -3.73 -18.26 -5.14
N GLU A 257 -4.28 -18.44 -3.95
CA GLU A 257 -5.65 -18.90 -3.78
C GLU A 257 -6.72 -17.92 -4.30
N GLU A 258 -6.49 -16.63 -4.18
CA GLU A 258 -7.44 -15.63 -4.67
C GLU A 258 -7.52 -15.67 -6.20
N ALA A 259 -6.37 -15.68 -6.85
CA ALA A 259 -6.27 -15.80 -8.29
C ALA A 259 -6.85 -17.14 -8.77
N PHE A 260 -6.52 -18.23 -8.08
CA PHE A 260 -7.05 -19.57 -8.38
C PHE A 260 -8.58 -19.61 -8.35
N LYS A 261 -9.20 -19.18 -7.25
CA LYS A 261 -10.66 -19.16 -7.09
C LYS A 261 -11.34 -18.31 -8.15
N ARG A 262 -10.69 -17.20 -8.55
CA ARG A 262 -11.22 -16.29 -9.53
C ARG A 262 -11.28 -16.87 -10.93
N VAL A 263 -10.25 -17.60 -11.37
CA VAL A 263 -10.13 -18.06 -12.76
C VAL A 263 -10.40 -19.52 -12.97
N LEU A 264 -10.59 -20.34 -11.93
CA LEU A 264 -10.86 -21.76 -12.03
C LEU A 264 -12.02 -22.06 -13.00
N ASN A 265 -13.09 -21.28 -12.93
CA ASN A 265 -14.25 -21.39 -13.82
C ASN A 265 -14.42 -20.16 -14.74
N TYR A 266 -13.39 -19.41 -15.01
CA TYR A 266 -13.41 -18.28 -15.93
C TYR A 266 -12.25 -18.37 -16.96
N PRO A 267 -12.52 -18.45 -18.28
CA PRO A 267 -13.85 -18.60 -18.90
C PRO A 267 -14.59 -19.85 -18.41
N ALA A 268 -15.92 -19.91 -18.62
CA ALA A 268 -16.76 -20.95 -18.06
C ALA A 268 -16.31 -22.35 -18.49
N ARG A 269 -15.82 -23.17 -17.51
CA ARG A 269 -15.40 -24.56 -17.72
C ARG A 269 -16.39 -25.56 -17.17
N GLY A 270 -17.50 -25.07 -16.60
CA GLY A 270 -18.49 -25.94 -15.92
C GLY A 270 -17.93 -26.56 -14.63
N ILE A 271 -17.08 -25.84 -13.92
CA ILE A 271 -16.60 -26.15 -12.57
C ILE A 271 -17.38 -25.26 -11.62
N GLY A 272 -18.38 -25.81 -10.95
CA GLY A 272 -19.25 -25.06 -10.03
C GLY A 272 -18.69 -24.92 -8.63
N ASP A 273 -19.37 -24.09 -7.82
CA ASP A 273 -19.00 -23.79 -6.43
C ASP A 273 -18.92 -25.04 -5.54
N THR A 274 -19.75 -26.06 -5.81
CA THR A 274 -19.69 -27.32 -5.10
C THR A 274 -18.34 -28.03 -5.27
N THR A 275 -17.74 -27.96 -6.46
CA THR A 275 -16.42 -28.54 -6.71
C THR A 275 -15.34 -27.69 -6.05
N LEU A 276 -15.44 -26.35 -6.16
CA LEU A 276 -14.52 -25.43 -5.48
C LEU A 276 -14.53 -25.66 -3.96
N ASN A 277 -15.71 -25.79 -3.36
CA ASN A 277 -15.83 -26.07 -1.92
C ASN A 277 -15.19 -27.39 -1.50
N LYS A 278 -15.29 -28.44 -2.34
CA LYS A 278 -14.60 -29.72 -2.10
C LYS A 278 -13.08 -29.56 -2.16
N ILE A 279 -12.57 -28.82 -3.13
CA ILE A 279 -11.12 -28.49 -3.24
C ILE A 279 -10.64 -27.74 -2.00
N VAL A 280 -11.38 -26.72 -1.57
CA VAL A 280 -11.06 -25.95 -0.36
C VAL A 280 -11.08 -26.82 0.90
N ALA A 281 -12.07 -27.70 1.04
CA ALA A 281 -12.16 -28.63 2.17
C ALA A 281 -10.97 -29.63 2.21
N ALA A 282 -10.59 -30.18 1.05
CA ALA A 282 -9.43 -31.07 0.95
C ALA A 282 -8.11 -30.31 1.25
N ALA A 283 -7.93 -29.11 0.73
CA ALA A 283 -6.77 -28.29 0.99
C ALA A 283 -6.62 -27.98 2.48
N ASN A 284 -7.71 -27.61 3.14
CA ASN A 284 -7.71 -27.33 4.58
C ASN A 284 -7.42 -28.58 5.42
N ALA A 285 -7.96 -29.73 5.03
CA ALA A 285 -7.77 -31.00 5.76
C ALA A 285 -6.31 -31.47 5.73
N HIS A 286 -5.60 -31.19 4.64
CA HIS A 286 -4.22 -31.64 4.43
C HIS A 286 -3.18 -30.52 4.61
N GLY A 287 -3.59 -29.28 4.89
CA GLY A 287 -2.67 -28.14 5.09
C GLY A 287 -1.88 -27.76 3.83
N VAL A 288 -2.47 -27.94 2.65
CA VAL A 288 -1.84 -27.67 1.35
C VAL A 288 -2.61 -26.61 0.56
N SER A 289 -1.98 -26.04 -0.48
CA SER A 289 -2.63 -25.07 -1.38
C SER A 289 -3.70 -25.74 -2.26
N LEU A 290 -4.65 -24.94 -2.76
CA LEU A 290 -5.68 -25.40 -3.69
C LEU A 290 -5.07 -25.97 -4.96
N TRP A 291 -3.95 -25.42 -5.40
CA TRP A 291 -3.20 -25.88 -6.58
C TRP A 291 -2.72 -27.31 -6.43
N LYS A 292 -2.10 -27.66 -5.29
CA LYS A 292 -1.64 -29.03 -5.02
C LYS A 292 -2.78 -30.04 -5.04
N VAL A 293 -3.95 -29.69 -4.50
CA VAL A 293 -5.12 -30.55 -4.52
C VAL A 293 -5.59 -30.85 -5.94
N VAL A 294 -5.56 -29.88 -6.85
CA VAL A 294 -6.01 -30.12 -8.23
C VAL A 294 -4.96 -30.80 -9.12
N GLN A 295 -3.68 -30.66 -8.80
CA GLN A 295 -2.61 -31.43 -9.44
C GLN A 295 -2.70 -32.94 -9.09
N GLU A 296 -2.99 -33.25 -7.84
CA GLU A 296 -3.01 -34.61 -7.33
C GLU A 296 -4.35 -34.95 -6.62
N PRO A 297 -5.50 -34.91 -7.32
CA PRO A 297 -6.81 -35.01 -6.70
C PRO A 297 -7.02 -36.32 -5.91
N LEU A 298 -6.45 -37.43 -6.37
CA LEU A 298 -6.55 -38.73 -5.71
C LEU A 298 -5.73 -38.78 -4.41
N SER A 299 -4.56 -38.19 -4.38
CA SER A 299 -3.69 -38.14 -3.20
C SER A 299 -4.33 -37.39 -2.03
N TYR A 300 -5.16 -36.40 -2.33
CA TYR A 300 -5.87 -35.57 -1.33
C TYR A 300 -7.34 -35.99 -1.16
N GLY A 301 -7.74 -37.15 -1.65
CA GLY A 301 -9.08 -37.69 -1.46
C GLY A 301 -10.22 -36.87 -2.08
N LEU A 302 -9.94 -36.10 -3.15
CA LEU A 302 -10.93 -35.28 -3.81
C LEU A 302 -11.94 -36.11 -4.56
N ASN A 303 -13.14 -36.29 -4.00
CA ASN A 303 -14.22 -37.08 -4.61
C ASN A 303 -15.00 -36.24 -5.63
N ILE A 304 -14.67 -36.39 -6.93
CA ILE A 304 -15.29 -35.75 -8.07
C ILE A 304 -15.54 -36.77 -9.21
N ASN A 305 -16.48 -36.46 -10.09
CA ASN A 305 -16.76 -37.32 -11.23
C ASN A 305 -15.67 -37.19 -12.32
N LYS A 306 -15.59 -38.18 -13.21
CA LYS A 306 -14.60 -38.22 -14.31
C LYS A 306 -14.63 -36.96 -15.21
N GLY A 307 -15.80 -36.43 -15.50
CA GLY A 307 -15.95 -35.24 -16.33
C GLY A 307 -15.38 -33.99 -15.64
N THR A 308 -15.59 -33.82 -14.36
CA THR A 308 -15.01 -32.73 -13.57
C THR A 308 -13.48 -32.87 -13.44
N HIS A 309 -13.02 -34.13 -13.27
CA HIS A 309 -11.57 -34.41 -13.23
C HIS A 309 -10.88 -33.97 -14.52
N ALA A 310 -11.43 -34.35 -15.68
CA ALA A 310 -10.86 -33.92 -16.97
C ALA A 310 -10.81 -32.39 -17.15
N LYS A 311 -11.85 -31.68 -16.65
CA LYS A 311 -11.87 -30.22 -16.68
C LYS A 311 -10.81 -29.59 -15.77
N LEU A 312 -10.59 -30.13 -14.59
CA LEU A 312 -9.54 -29.69 -13.67
C LEU A 312 -8.16 -29.96 -14.26
N GLN A 313 -7.96 -31.12 -14.88
CA GLN A 313 -6.71 -31.47 -15.54
C GLN A 313 -6.41 -30.49 -16.69
N GLY A 314 -7.39 -30.19 -17.55
CA GLY A 314 -7.19 -29.19 -18.61
C GLY A 314 -6.88 -27.78 -18.07
N PHE A 315 -7.42 -27.44 -16.89
CA PHE A 315 -7.04 -26.17 -16.23
C PHE A 315 -5.59 -26.22 -15.70
N VAL A 316 -5.17 -27.31 -15.09
CA VAL A 316 -3.79 -27.51 -14.62
C VAL A 316 -2.81 -27.40 -15.79
N GLU A 317 -3.04 -28.13 -16.89
CA GLU A 317 -2.20 -28.11 -18.09
C GLU A 317 -2.06 -26.69 -18.67
N LEU A 318 -3.15 -25.92 -18.69
CA LEU A 318 -3.13 -24.54 -19.15
C LEU A 318 -2.20 -23.65 -18.29
N ILE A 319 -2.33 -23.74 -16.97
CA ILE A 319 -1.51 -22.94 -16.05
C ILE A 319 -0.04 -23.40 -16.08
N GLU A 320 0.22 -24.69 -16.13
CA GLU A 320 1.59 -25.23 -16.28
C GLU A 320 2.24 -24.78 -17.58
N GLY A 321 1.48 -24.66 -18.68
CA GLY A 321 1.93 -24.07 -19.91
C GLY A 321 2.41 -22.63 -19.70
N PHE A 322 1.60 -21.80 -19.05
CA PHE A 322 2.00 -20.40 -18.75
C PHE A 322 3.22 -20.30 -17.82
N ILE A 323 3.32 -21.16 -16.82
CA ILE A 323 4.50 -21.22 -15.92
C ILE A 323 5.77 -21.51 -16.73
N LYS A 324 5.69 -22.45 -17.66
CA LYS A 324 6.81 -22.81 -18.55
C LYS A 324 7.23 -21.62 -19.42
N ASP A 325 6.25 -20.95 -20.07
CA ASP A 325 6.49 -19.77 -20.91
C ASP A 325 7.19 -18.65 -20.12
N VAL A 326 6.74 -18.37 -18.90
CA VAL A 326 7.36 -17.36 -18.03
C VAL A 326 8.82 -17.71 -17.70
N GLN A 327 9.11 -19.00 -17.44
CA GLN A 327 10.48 -19.45 -17.16
C GLN A 327 11.40 -19.34 -18.38
N GLU A 328 10.89 -19.61 -19.58
CA GLU A 328 11.64 -19.49 -20.83
C GLU A 328 11.96 -18.04 -21.16
N ILE A 329 10.98 -17.13 -21.03
CA ILE A 329 11.16 -15.67 -21.24
C ILE A 329 12.18 -15.13 -20.23
N GLY A 330 12.10 -15.52 -18.95
CA GLY A 330 13.05 -15.11 -17.92
C GLY A 330 14.50 -15.53 -18.23
N ARG A 331 14.69 -16.72 -18.79
CA ARG A 331 16.02 -17.22 -19.23
C ARG A 331 16.56 -16.46 -20.44
N ALA A 332 15.71 -16.10 -21.40
CA ALA A 332 16.10 -15.31 -22.57
C ALA A 332 16.54 -13.89 -22.18
N SER A 333 15.76 -13.22 -21.32
CA SER A 333 16.10 -11.89 -20.77
C SER A 333 17.40 -11.86 -19.96
N CYS A 334 17.74 -12.93 -19.24
CA CYS A 334 19.01 -13.04 -18.52
C CYS A 334 20.21 -13.26 -19.48
N ARG A 335 20.01 -13.97 -20.60
CA ARG A 335 21.09 -14.18 -21.57
C ARG A 335 21.45 -12.90 -22.32
N GLU A 336 20.49 -12.07 -22.67
CA GLU A 336 20.73 -10.78 -23.33
C GLU A 336 21.48 -9.78 -22.44
N ARG A 337 21.26 -9.81 -21.12
CA ARG A 337 21.97 -8.93 -20.16
C ARG A 337 23.41 -9.37 -19.84
N VAL A 338 23.77 -10.60 -20.13
CA VAL A 338 25.13 -11.13 -19.91
C VAL A 338 26.01 -10.99 -21.16
N SER A 339 25.39 -10.73 -22.31
CA SER A 339 26.10 -10.55 -23.60
C SER A 339 26.21 -9.09 -24.05
N ALA A 340 25.80 -8.13 -23.22
CA ALA A 340 25.97 -6.68 -23.39
C ALA A 340 26.89 -6.13 -22.29
#